data_56a0d46436f4b6d6d8f36f26a296da1d
#
_entry.id   56a0d46436f4b6d6d8f36f26a296da1d
#
_cell.length_a   1.000
_cell.length_b   1.000
_cell.length_c   1.000
_cell.angle_alpha   90.00
_cell.angle_beta   90.00
_cell.angle_gamma   90.00
#
_symmetry.space_group_name_H-M   'P 1'
#
loop_
_entity.id
_entity.type
_entity.pdbx_description
1 polymer ?
#
loop_
_entity_poly.entity_id
_entity_poly.type
_entity_poly.pdbx_seq_one_letter_code
_entity_poly.pdbx_strand_id
1 'polypeptide(L)'
;MTSALKTLQQYWHYNSFRPQQEEIINSVLEGKDTLALLPTGGGKSVCYQVPALMNEGLCLVISPLIALMKDQVENLNKKNIPALAVHSGLTFYEVKKTLSNAVHGNFKFLYLSPERLETNLFKEYLPQLNINLIAVDEAHCISQWGYDFRPPYLRIANLRDELPNVPVLAVTASAIPSVQQDIVDKLKFKNENIFRQSFERSNLSYSVFKIDSKINKLIDVLNSVQGSSIVYCKSRRLTKQIAQLISLQHISADFYHAGLSQEERNKKQEAWISNETRVIVCTNAFGMGIDKPDVRTVIHYDAPDCMEYYYQEAGRAGRDGKRAYAVLLYNGEDVKTLESLPDIRFPALYDIKKVYQSLADYLQIPVGIGEGNYYDFDINEFVKNFELDIHLVMNALKVLEQEGHLTFNENIFLPAHASFIITRELLIDFEKTHPQLDDVMKCLLRTYEGITDGLVSIHEKQITKLTKQTIEEVKRQLQQLQTLGIIEYLPQKETPQINFLNNRAPAQFLYIDQKNYLHRKQQYELRVEFMLKYLTSCNECRSKYISSYFGDATVKDCDICDVCLQQKNISLTEKEFKAIEKIIYLSITKEGLPVKELLLRLNGIKKDKAWKVIEFLQSEKKIVIDERGIIKIR
;
A
#
# COMPACT_ATOMS: atom_id res chain seq x y z
N MET A 1 2.92 -14.14 -35.88
CA MET A 1 3.08 -13.33 -34.64
C MET A 1 1.96 -12.32 -34.61
N THR A 2 1.22 -12.26 -33.51
CA THR A 2 0.21 -11.23 -33.29
C THR A 2 0.87 -9.84 -33.23
N SER A 3 0.15 -8.78 -33.62
CA SER A 3 0.68 -7.40 -33.55
C SER A 3 1.09 -7.03 -32.14
N ALA A 4 0.36 -7.54 -31.11
CA ALA A 4 0.65 -7.35 -29.70
C ALA A 4 2.02 -7.96 -29.30
N LEU A 5 2.35 -9.17 -29.76
CA LEU A 5 3.63 -9.80 -29.47
C LEU A 5 4.81 -9.04 -30.11
N LYS A 6 4.65 -8.47 -31.31
CA LYS A 6 5.66 -7.61 -31.92
C LYS A 6 5.92 -6.36 -31.07
N THR A 7 4.88 -5.72 -30.57
CA THR A 7 5.00 -4.56 -29.67
C THR A 7 5.71 -4.93 -28.36
N LEU A 8 5.38 -6.09 -27.77
CA LEU A 8 6.07 -6.59 -26.59
C LEU A 8 7.57 -6.80 -26.84
N GLN A 9 7.92 -7.42 -27.95
CA GLN A 9 9.33 -7.66 -28.32
C GLN A 9 10.08 -6.36 -28.59
N GLN A 10 9.46 -5.41 -29.26
CA GLN A 10 10.07 -4.12 -29.61
C GLN A 10 10.45 -3.29 -28.35
N TYR A 11 9.58 -3.18 -27.37
CA TYR A 11 9.76 -2.26 -26.25
C TYR A 11 10.24 -2.95 -24.96
N TRP A 12 9.91 -4.22 -24.75
CA TRP A 12 10.29 -4.97 -23.53
C TRP A 12 11.29 -6.08 -23.78
N HIS A 13 11.57 -6.43 -25.04
CA HIS A 13 12.48 -7.52 -25.43
C HIS A 13 12.08 -8.88 -24.88
N TYR A 14 10.77 -9.11 -24.62
CA TYR A 14 10.23 -10.38 -24.19
C TYR A 14 9.74 -11.19 -25.39
N ASN A 15 10.05 -12.48 -25.41
CA ASN A 15 9.72 -13.37 -26.53
C ASN A 15 8.30 -13.95 -26.44
N SER A 16 7.66 -13.85 -25.30
CA SER A 16 6.30 -14.37 -25.05
C SER A 16 5.61 -13.59 -23.95
N PHE A 17 4.29 -13.59 -23.99
CA PHE A 17 3.47 -13.11 -22.88
C PHE A 17 3.52 -14.08 -21.70
N ARG A 18 3.30 -13.57 -20.50
CA ARG A 18 2.98 -14.37 -19.32
C ARG A 18 1.55 -14.89 -19.43
N PRO A 19 1.18 -15.95 -18.67
CA PRO A 19 -0.18 -16.48 -18.68
C PRO A 19 -1.23 -15.38 -18.53
N GLN A 20 -2.28 -15.46 -19.33
CA GLN A 20 -3.42 -14.53 -19.43
C GLN A 20 -3.13 -13.10 -19.91
N GLN A 21 -1.87 -12.67 -20.06
CA GLN A 21 -1.60 -11.31 -20.55
C GLN A 21 -2.11 -11.09 -21.99
N GLU A 22 -1.94 -12.07 -22.87
CA GLU A 22 -2.39 -11.95 -24.27
C GLU A 22 -3.91 -11.89 -24.38
N GLU A 23 -4.61 -12.70 -23.60
CA GLU A 23 -6.08 -12.71 -23.55
C GLU A 23 -6.63 -11.38 -23.02
N ILE A 24 -6.02 -10.83 -21.97
CA ILE A 24 -6.38 -9.51 -21.40
C ILE A 24 -6.15 -8.41 -22.45
N ILE A 25 -5.00 -8.41 -23.11
CA ILE A 25 -4.66 -7.43 -24.16
C ILE A 25 -5.66 -7.50 -25.30
N ASN A 26 -5.99 -8.70 -25.77
CA ASN A 26 -6.97 -8.88 -26.84
C ASN A 26 -8.36 -8.41 -26.44
N SER A 27 -8.81 -8.69 -25.21
CA SER A 27 -10.08 -8.19 -24.68
C SER A 27 -10.16 -6.65 -24.72
N VAL A 28 -9.07 -5.97 -24.33
CA VAL A 28 -8.97 -4.50 -24.39
C VAL A 28 -8.97 -3.99 -25.82
N LEU A 29 -8.24 -4.64 -26.75
CA LEU A 29 -8.19 -4.27 -28.15
C LEU A 29 -9.55 -4.46 -28.87
N GLU A 30 -10.36 -5.39 -28.39
CA GLU A 30 -11.76 -5.58 -28.82
C GLU A 30 -12.71 -4.52 -28.27
N GLY A 31 -12.22 -3.54 -27.49
CA GLY A 31 -13.03 -2.48 -26.89
C GLY A 31 -13.86 -2.92 -25.68
N LYS A 32 -13.52 -4.05 -25.05
CA LYS A 32 -14.23 -4.60 -23.91
C LYS A 32 -13.69 -4.05 -22.58
N ASP A 33 -14.59 -3.73 -21.65
CA ASP A 33 -14.21 -3.46 -20.27
C ASP A 33 -13.65 -4.74 -19.65
N THR A 34 -12.54 -4.65 -18.94
CA THR A 34 -11.79 -5.83 -18.50
C THR A 34 -11.28 -5.65 -17.08
N LEU A 35 -11.51 -6.65 -16.23
CA LEU A 35 -10.88 -6.76 -14.92
C LEU A 35 -9.79 -7.83 -14.96
N ALA A 36 -8.55 -7.45 -14.67
CA ALA A 36 -7.41 -8.34 -14.66
C ALA A 36 -6.87 -8.54 -13.22
N LEU A 37 -7.00 -9.77 -12.73
CA LEU A 37 -6.47 -10.21 -11.45
C LEU A 37 -5.16 -10.95 -11.69
N LEU A 38 -4.06 -10.25 -11.53
CA LEU A 38 -2.72 -10.77 -11.77
C LEU A 38 -1.89 -10.69 -10.49
N PRO A 39 -1.15 -11.73 -10.10
CA PRO A 39 -0.36 -11.72 -8.89
C PRO A 39 0.69 -10.61 -8.90
N THR A 40 1.24 -10.29 -7.74
CA THR A 40 2.36 -9.36 -7.61
C THR A 40 3.55 -9.86 -8.46
N GLY A 41 4.08 -8.99 -9.33
CA GLY A 41 5.10 -9.40 -10.32
C GLY A 41 4.54 -10.08 -11.57
N GLY A 42 3.22 -10.23 -11.72
CA GLY A 42 2.56 -10.82 -12.89
C GLY A 42 2.61 -9.97 -14.17
N GLY A 43 3.17 -8.74 -14.10
CA GLY A 43 3.30 -7.87 -15.28
C GLY A 43 2.01 -7.11 -15.61
N LYS A 44 1.27 -6.66 -14.60
CA LYS A 44 0.02 -5.88 -14.74
C LYS A 44 0.13 -4.70 -15.70
N SER A 45 1.25 -3.94 -15.63
CA SER A 45 1.43 -2.75 -16.45
C SER A 45 1.50 -3.06 -17.96
N VAL A 46 2.06 -4.21 -18.35
CA VAL A 46 2.13 -4.65 -19.76
C VAL A 46 0.73 -4.80 -20.36
N CYS A 47 -0.27 -5.20 -19.55
CA CYS A 47 -1.64 -5.42 -20.00
C CYS A 47 -2.34 -4.15 -20.49
N TYR A 48 -1.97 -2.96 -20.01
CA TYR A 48 -2.48 -1.69 -20.55
C TYR A 48 -1.45 -0.99 -21.45
N GLN A 49 -0.16 -1.21 -21.24
CA GLN A 49 0.88 -0.53 -22.01
C GLN A 49 0.92 -1.04 -23.47
N VAL A 50 0.82 -2.35 -23.69
CA VAL A 50 0.84 -2.92 -25.04
C VAL A 50 -0.35 -2.46 -25.88
N PRO A 51 -1.63 -2.61 -25.45
CA PRO A 51 -2.76 -2.19 -26.28
C PRO A 51 -2.80 -0.67 -26.51
N ALA A 52 -2.37 0.14 -25.53
CA ALA A 52 -2.28 1.59 -25.70
C ALA A 52 -1.27 2.02 -26.76
N LEU A 53 -0.16 1.28 -26.92
CA LEU A 53 0.83 1.54 -27.97
C LEU A 53 0.36 1.10 -29.35
N MET A 54 -0.54 0.13 -29.43
CA MET A 54 -1.09 -0.37 -30.69
C MET A 54 -2.17 0.53 -31.27
N ASN A 55 -2.86 1.31 -30.41
CA ASN A 55 -3.92 2.22 -30.81
C ASN A 55 -3.40 3.66 -30.92
N GLU A 56 -4.03 4.46 -31.77
CA GLU A 56 -3.80 5.90 -31.77
C GLU A 56 -4.40 6.54 -30.52
N GLY A 57 -3.78 7.63 -30.06
CA GLY A 57 -4.23 8.36 -28.88
C GLY A 57 -3.46 8.03 -27.61
N LEU A 58 -4.04 8.38 -26.47
CA LEU A 58 -3.45 8.45 -25.14
C LEU A 58 -4.13 7.44 -24.21
N CYS A 59 -3.34 6.67 -23.46
CA CYS A 59 -3.85 5.88 -22.34
C CYS A 59 -3.86 6.76 -21.07
N LEU A 60 -5.05 6.93 -20.47
CA LEU A 60 -5.23 7.57 -19.19
C LEU A 60 -5.05 6.53 -18.08
N VAL A 61 -3.95 6.63 -17.31
CA VAL A 61 -3.64 5.70 -16.24
C VAL A 61 -3.94 6.34 -14.88
N ILE A 62 -4.88 5.78 -14.14
CA ILE A 62 -5.25 6.25 -12.81
C ILE A 62 -4.55 5.36 -11.78
N SER A 63 -3.68 5.97 -10.96
CA SER A 63 -2.87 5.27 -9.97
C SER A 63 -2.87 6.02 -8.63
N PRO A 64 -2.89 5.30 -7.48
CA PRO A 64 -3.04 5.94 -6.17
C PRO A 64 -1.74 6.53 -5.61
N LEU A 65 -0.60 6.27 -6.25
CA LEU A 65 0.71 6.55 -5.69
C LEU A 65 1.61 7.34 -6.61
N ILE A 66 2.00 8.52 -6.14
CA ILE A 66 2.89 9.43 -6.87
C ILE A 66 4.24 8.78 -7.21
N ALA A 67 4.84 8.06 -6.25
CA ALA A 67 6.11 7.38 -6.47
C ALA A 67 6.03 6.36 -7.61
N LEU A 68 4.98 5.51 -7.60
CA LEU A 68 4.75 4.53 -8.66
C LEU A 68 4.53 5.20 -10.02
N MET A 69 3.75 6.29 -10.08
CA MET A 69 3.55 7.03 -11.33
C MET A 69 4.87 7.57 -11.89
N LYS A 70 5.73 8.15 -11.04
CA LYS A 70 7.05 8.65 -11.44
C LYS A 70 7.94 7.55 -11.98
N ASP A 71 8.02 6.42 -11.27
CA ASP A 71 8.82 5.26 -11.69
C ASP A 71 8.32 4.68 -13.03
N GLN A 72 7.00 4.58 -13.23
CA GLN A 72 6.41 4.10 -14.49
C GLN A 72 6.73 5.06 -15.65
N VAL A 73 6.55 6.37 -15.44
CA VAL A 73 6.86 7.38 -16.47
C VAL A 73 8.35 7.37 -16.82
N GLU A 74 9.23 7.29 -15.83
CA GLU A 74 10.68 7.21 -16.06
C GLU A 74 11.06 5.94 -16.86
N ASN A 75 10.49 4.79 -16.48
CA ASN A 75 10.73 3.52 -17.16
C ASN A 75 10.21 3.50 -18.61
N LEU A 76 9.07 4.15 -18.87
CA LEU A 76 8.54 4.30 -20.24
C LEU A 76 9.43 5.23 -21.07
N ASN A 77 9.84 6.37 -20.51
CA ASN A 77 10.71 7.33 -21.20
C ASN A 77 12.09 6.72 -21.51
N LYS A 78 12.67 5.89 -20.62
CA LYS A 78 13.90 5.11 -20.89
C LYS A 78 13.74 4.14 -22.06
N LYS A 79 12.51 3.73 -22.39
CA LYS A 79 12.18 2.88 -23.54
C LYS A 79 11.77 3.68 -24.79
N ASN A 80 11.97 5.00 -24.78
CA ASN A 80 11.53 5.93 -25.82
C ASN A 80 10.00 5.92 -26.04
N ILE A 81 9.23 5.66 -24.98
CA ILE A 81 7.77 5.74 -24.98
C ILE A 81 7.38 7.02 -24.22
N PRO A 82 6.89 8.08 -24.91
CA PRO A 82 6.58 9.35 -24.27
C PRO A 82 5.43 9.20 -23.27
N ALA A 83 5.70 9.55 -22.01
CA ALA A 83 4.72 9.46 -20.91
C ALA A 83 4.81 10.70 -20.00
N LEU A 84 3.66 11.09 -19.45
CA LEU A 84 3.50 12.22 -18.54
C LEU A 84 2.85 11.76 -17.24
N ALA A 85 3.09 12.52 -16.15
CA ALA A 85 2.38 12.34 -14.89
C ALA A 85 1.88 13.67 -14.32
N VAL A 86 0.65 13.68 -13.81
CA VAL A 86 0.05 14.80 -13.09
C VAL A 86 -0.31 14.34 -11.68
N HIS A 87 0.32 14.92 -10.69
CA HIS A 87 0.16 14.56 -9.27
C HIS A 87 0.12 15.81 -8.36
N SER A 88 -0.18 15.62 -7.09
CA SER A 88 -0.34 16.71 -6.11
C SER A 88 0.94 17.51 -5.84
N GLY A 89 2.11 16.95 -6.16
CA GLY A 89 3.39 17.66 -5.99
C GLY A 89 3.75 18.63 -7.11
N LEU A 90 2.91 18.78 -8.15
CA LEU A 90 3.11 19.73 -9.24
C LEU A 90 2.39 21.05 -8.95
N THR A 91 3.03 22.17 -9.31
CA THR A 91 2.43 23.50 -9.29
C THR A 91 1.30 23.61 -10.32
N PHE A 92 0.43 24.59 -10.18
CA PHE A 92 -0.66 24.83 -11.14
C PHE A 92 -0.13 25.01 -12.58
N TYR A 93 0.96 25.78 -12.73
CA TYR A 93 1.59 26.02 -14.04
C TYR A 93 2.15 24.72 -14.64
N GLU A 94 2.82 23.89 -13.85
CA GLU A 94 3.34 22.60 -14.32
C GLU A 94 2.21 21.65 -14.72
N VAL A 95 1.11 21.61 -13.95
CA VAL A 95 -0.08 20.84 -14.32
C VAL A 95 -0.67 21.32 -15.64
N LYS A 96 -0.87 22.65 -15.80
CA LYS A 96 -1.39 23.24 -17.03
C LYS A 96 -0.49 22.95 -18.22
N LYS A 97 0.84 23.12 -18.07
CA LYS A 97 1.83 22.78 -19.09
C LYS A 97 1.79 21.31 -19.46
N THR A 98 1.70 20.41 -18.46
CA THR A 98 1.66 18.96 -18.67
C THR A 98 0.39 18.55 -19.42
N LEU A 99 -0.78 19.09 -19.05
CA LEU A 99 -2.04 18.84 -19.74
C LEU A 99 -2.04 19.39 -21.16
N SER A 100 -1.52 20.60 -21.37
CA SER A 100 -1.34 21.18 -22.71
C SER A 100 -0.42 20.31 -23.58
N ASN A 101 0.68 19.81 -23.02
CA ASN A 101 1.56 18.88 -23.72
C ASN A 101 0.85 17.55 -24.06
N ALA A 102 -0.02 17.06 -23.18
CA ALA A 102 -0.80 15.84 -23.46
C ALA A 102 -1.79 16.00 -24.61
N VAL A 103 -2.35 17.23 -24.81
CA VAL A 103 -3.25 17.55 -25.93
C VAL A 103 -2.48 17.70 -27.25
N HIS A 104 -1.38 18.46 -27.25
CA HIS A 104 -0.70 18.88 -28.47
C HIS A 104 0.52 18.04 -28.83
N GLY A 105 1.04 17.25 -27.89
CA GLY A 105 2.22 16.42 -28.08
C GLY A 105 1.88 14.98 -28.44
N ASN A 106 2.89 14.25 -28.88
CA ASN A 106 2.73 12.82 -29.22
C ASN A 106 3.03 11.93 -28.00
N PHE A 107 2.23 12.07 -26.93
CA PHE A 107 2.35 11.26 -25.73
C PHE A 107 1.43 10.04 -25.80
N LYS A 108 1.89 8.92 -25.23
CA LYS A 108 1.14 7.66 -25.20
C LYS A 108 0.51 7.38 -23.84
N PHE A 109 1.03 7.94 -22.77
CA PHE A 109 0.53 7.73 -21.40
C PHE A 109 0.44 9.03 -20.64
N LEU A 110 -0.70 9.22 -19.95
CA LEU A 110 -0.92 10.25 -18.95
C LEU A 110 -1.32 9.58 -17.64
N TYR A 111 -0.40 9.61 -16.67
CA TYR A 111 -0.65 9.10 -15.32
C TYR A 111 -1.27 10.20 -14.47
N LEU A 112 -2.38 9.88 -13.78
CA LEU A 112 -3.10 10.80 -12.91
C LEU A 112 -3.36 10.15 -11.55
N SER A 113 -3.28 10.97 -10.48
CA SER A 113 -3.90 10.59 -9.22
C SER A 113 -5.42 10.80 -9.29
N PRO A 114 -6.23 9.94 -8.62
CA PRO A 114 -7.69 9.99 -8.73
C PRO A 114 -8.27 11.33 -8.26
N GLU A 115 -7.60 12.05 -7.34
CA GLU A 115 -8.02 13.37 -6.86
C GLU A 115 -7.98 14.43 -7.98
N ARG A 116 -7.14 14.25 -8.99
CA ARG A 116 -7.00 15.19 -10.11
C ARG A 116 -8.16 15.14 -11.09
N LEU A 117 -8.91 14.05 -11.13
CA LEU A 117 -10.04 13.89 -12.04
C LEU A 117 -11.14 14.94 -11.84
N GLU A 118 -11.27 15.48 -10.63
CA GLU A 118 -12.32 16.47 -10.32
C GLU A 118 -11.87 17.92 -10.40
N THR A 119 -10.58 18.17 -10.61
CA THR A 119 -10.09 19.54 -10.74
C THR A 119 -10.67 20.19 -11.98
N ASN A 120 -11.10 21.46 -11.85
CA ASN A 120 -11.65 22.23 -12.97
C ASN A 120 -10.69 22.26 -14.16
N LEU A 121 -9.39 22.37 -13.89
CA LEU A 121 -8.36 22.36 -14.92
C LEU A 121 -8.35 21.05 -15.71
N PHE A 122 -8.43 19.88 -15.06
CA PHE A 122 -8.49 18.59 -15.78
C PHE A 122 -9.76 18.47 -16.62
N LYS A 123 -10.91 18.86 -16.07
CA LYS A 123 -12.21 18.85 -16.78
C LYS A 123 -12.21 19.73 -18.03
N GLU A 124 -11.48 20.87 -18.00
CA GLU A 124 -11.33 21.76 -19.16
C GLU A 124 -10.52 21.09 -20.30
N TYR A 125 -9.49 20.33 -19.96
CA TYR A 125 -8.63 19.66 -20.96
C TYR A 125 -9.19 18.31 -21.42
N LEU A 126 -10.00 17.61 -20.62
CA LEU A 126 -10.48 16.25 -20.91
C LEU A 126 -11.14 16.09 -22.29
N PRO A 127 -12.02 17.00 -22.75
CA PRO A 127 -12.64 16.87 -24.08
C PRO A 127 -11.67 17.02 -25.25
N GLN A 128 -10.48 17.58 -25.02
CA GLN A 128 -9.44 17.79 -26.00
C GLN A 128 -8.44 16.62 -26.10
N LEU A 129 -8.46 15.72 -25.11
CA LEU A 129 -7.59 14.55 -25.05
C LEU A 129 -8.17 13.42 -25.91
N ASN A 130 -7.37 12.91 -26.84
CA ASN A 130 -7.73 11.72 -27.62
C ASN A 130 -7.41 10.46 -26.80
N ILE A 131 -8.35 10.02 -25.93
CA ILE A 131 -8.14 8.89 -25.03
C ILE A 131 -8.56 7.59 -25.69
N ASN A 132 -7.65 6.62 -25.77
CA ASN A 132 -7.89 5.30 -26.35
C ASN A 132 -8.14 4.20 -25.33
N LEU A 133 -7.73 4.40 -24.05
CA LEU A 133 -7.87 3.44 -22.96
C LEU A 133 -7.86 4.15 -21.62
N ILE A 134 -8.72 3.74 -20.71
CA ILE A 134 -8.67 4.10 -19.28
C ILE A 134 -8.12 2.90 -18.52
N ALA A 135 -6.91 3.03 -17.96
CA ALA A 135 -6.31 2.00 -17.10
C ALA A 135 -6.45 2.40 -15.64
N VAL A 136 -7.06 1.54 -14.83
CA VAL A 136 -7.23 1.74 -13.38
C VAL A 136 -6.29 0.80 -12.65
N ASP A 137 -5.17 1.35 -12.18
CA ASP A 137 -4.19 0.57 -11.41
C ASP A 137 -4.63 0.51 -9.93
N GLU A 138 -4.25 -0.59 -9.25
CA GLU A 138 -4.70 -0.91 -7.89
C GLU A 138 -6.22 -0.75 -7.71
N ALA A 139 -6.99 -1.30 -8.65
CA ALA A 139 -8.44 -1.12 -8.76
C ALA A 139 -9.21 -1.54 -7.49
N HIS A 140 -8.62 -2.37 -6.61
CA HIS A 140 -9.20 -2.72 -5.31
C HIS A 140 -9.46 -1.49 -4.42
N CYS A 141 -8.77 -0.36 -4.67
CA CYS A 141 -9.00 0.90 -3.96
C CYS A 141 -10.40 1.51 -4.16
N ILE A 142 -11.16 1.07 -5.19
CA ILE A 142 -12.53 1.55 -5.42
C ILE A 142 -13.54 0.95 -4.46
N SER A 143 -13.23 -0.21 -3.88
CA SER A 143 -14.17 -0.97 -3.07
C SER A 143 -14.11 -0.55 -1.60
N GLN A 144 -15.26 -0.16 -1.04
CA GLN A 144 -15.42 0.09 0.40
C GLN A 144 -15.20 -1.18 1.23
N TRP A 145 -15.34 -2.34 0.60
CA TRP A 145 -15.07 -3.65 1.16
C TRP A 145 -13.61 -4.07 1.00
N GLY A 146 -12.81 -3.26 0.30
CA GLY A 146 -11.38 -3.44 0.12
C GLY A 146 -10.57 -3.09 1.38
N TYR A 147 -9.34 -3.54 1.45
CA TYR A 147 -8.44 -3.26 2.58
C TYR A 147 -7.77 -1.86 2.49
N ASP A 148 -7.73 -1.24 1.30
CA ASP A 148 -7.18 0.10 1.03
C ASP A 148 -8.20 0.96 0.24
N PHE A 149 -9.41 1.14 0.80
CA PHE A 149 -10.44 1.95 0.17
C PHE A 149 -10.03 3.42 0.10
N ARG A 150 -10.20 4.01 -1.10
CA ARG A 150 -9.91 5.42 -1.36
C ARG A 150 -11.12 6.08 -2.03
N PRO A 151 -11.85 6.96 -1.31
CA PRO A 151 -13.05 7.61 -1.85
C PRO A 151 -12.88 8.25 -3.23
N PRO A 152 -11.73 8.89 -3.58
CA PRO A 152 -11.54 9.46 -4.91
C PRO A 152 -11.63 8.46 -6.07
N TYR A 153 -11.41 7.15 -5.82
CA TYR A 153 -11.57 6.12 -6.85
C TYR A 153 -13.02 5.96 -7.33
N LEU A 154 -14.01 6.25 -6.49
CA LEU A 154 -15.43 6.21 -6.90
C LEU A 154 -15.73 7.18 -8.05
N ARG A 155 -14.94 8.24 -8.17
CA ARG A 155 -15.12 9.30 -9.17
C ARG A 155 -14.62 8.89 -10.56
N ILE A 156 -13.86 7.81 -10.67
CA ILE A 156 -13.41 7.26 -11.96
C ILE A 156 -14.61 6.90 -12.84
N ALA A 157 -15.70 6.45 -12.23
CA ALA A 157 -16.92 6.12 -12.96
C ALA A 157 -17.54 7.32 -13.72
N ASN A 158 -17.27 8.56 -13.28
CA ASN A 158 -17.76 9.77 -13.95
C ASN A 158 -17.11 9.96 -15.34
N LEU A 159 -15.90 9.41 -15.56
CA LEU A 159 -15.28 9.42 -16.87
C LEU A 159 -16.08 8.64 -17.92
N ARG A 160 -16.98 7.72 -17.51
CA ARG A 160 -17.85 6.98 -18.44
C ARG A 160 -18.86 7.89 -19.14
N ASP A 161 -19.28 8.95 -18.47
CA ASP A 161 -20.26 9.90 -19.00
C ASP A 161 -19.59 10.78 -20.09
N GLU A 162 -18.31 11.12 -19.90
CA GLU A 162 -17.51 11.91 -20.86
C GLU A 162 -16.90 11.05 -21.98
N LEU A 163 -16.56 9.80 -21.67
CA LEU A 163 -15.84 8.87 -22.54
C LEU A 163 -16.58 7.52 -22.68
N PRO A 164 -17.81 7.52 -23.21
CA PRO A 164 -18.70 6.33 -23.18
C PRO A 164 -18.19 5.16 -24.02
N ASN A 165 -17.33 5.40 -25.01
CA ASN A 165 -16.83 4.36 -25.93
C ASN A 165 -15.39 3.92 -25.65
N VAL A 166 -14.73 4.53 -24.66
CA VAL A 166 -13.36 4.16 -24.29
C VAL A 166 -13.40 2.95 -23.34
N PRO A 167 -12.70 1.85 -23.65
CA PRO A 167 -12.65 0.69 -22.77
C PRO A 167 -11.93 1.00 -21.45
N VAL A 168 -12.32 0.31 -20.39
CA VAL A 168 -11.67 0.37 -19.09
C VAL A 168 -10.97 -0.93 -18.79
N LEU A 169 -9.67 -0.86 -18.49
CA LEU A 169 -8.92 -1.97 -17.93
C LEU A 169 -8.61 -1.70 -16.46
N ALA A 170 -9.26 -2.43 -15.57
CA ALA A 170 -8.95 -2.43 -14.15
C ALA A 170 -7.95 -3.54 -13.82
N VAL A 171 -6.85 -3.20 -13.14
CA VAL A 171 -5.82 -4.18 -12.76
C VAL A 171 -5.59 -4.16 -11.25
N THR A 172 -5.47 -5.34 -10.66
CA THR A 172 -5.13 -5.49 -9.24
C THR A 172 -4.47 -6.84 -8.96
N ALA A 173 -3.74 -6.94 -7.84
CA ALA A 173 -3.12 -8.19 -7.40
C ALA A 173 -3.87 -8.86 -6.24
N SER A 174 -4.78 -8.18 -5.57
CA SER A 174 -5.28 -8.57 -4.24
C SER A 174 -6.75 -8.19 -4.05
N ALA A 175 -7.64 -8.80 -4.83
CA ALA A 175 -9.08 -8.61 -4.70
C ALA A 175 -9.78 -9.96 -4.45
N ILE A 176 -10.44 -10.10 -3.30
CA ILE A 176 -11.33 -11.22 -3.00
C ILE A 176 -12.59 -11.17 -3.88
N PRO A 177 -13.36 -12.25 -4.07
CA PRO A 177 -14.49 -12.29 -4.99
C PRO A 177 -15.51 -11.15 -4.80
N SER A 178 -15.82 -10.77 -3.57
CA SER A 178 -16.75 -9.66 -3.29
C SER A 178 -16.21 -8.29 -3.75
N VAL A 179 -14.89 -8.09 -3.63
CA VAL A 179 -14.21 -6.86 -4.11
C VAL A 179 -14.14 -6.86 -5.64
N GLN A 180 -13.97 -8.01 -6.29
CA GLN A 180 -14.00 -8.13 -7.75
C GLN A 180 -15.33 -7.66 -8.33
N GLN A 181 -16.45 -8.12 -7.74
CA GLN A 181 -17.78 -7.70 -8.16
C GLN A 181 -17.98 -6.19 -7.94
N ASP A 182 -17.58 -5.68 -6.79
CA ASP A 182 -17.70 -4.26 -6.47
C ASP A 182 -16.89 -3.37 -7.44
N ILE A 183 -15.71 -3.83 -7.90
CA ILE A 183 -14.93 -3.12 -8.94
C ILE A 183 -15.73 -3.03 -10.24
N VAL A 184 -16.30 -4.13 -10.70
CA VAL A 184 -17.12 -4.18 -11.93
C VAL A 184 -18.31 -3.24 -11.84
N ASP A 185 -19.03 -3.30 -10.73
CA ASP A 185 -20.23 -2.49 -10.51
C ASP A 185 -19.89 -1.00 -10.39
N LYS A 186 -18.90 -0.64 -9.59
CA LYS A 186 -18.49 0.75 -9.36
C LYS A 186 -17.86 1.42 -10.57
N LEU A 187 -17.13 0.69 -11.40
CA LEU A 187 -16.61 1.19 -12.67
C LEU A 187 -17.63 1.15 -13.83
N LYS A 188 -18.87 0.71 -13.55
CA LYS A 188 -19.96 0.61 -14.53
C LYS A 188 -19.54 -0.17 -15.79
N PHE A 189 -18.96 -1.35 -15.64
CA PHE A 189 -18.54 -2.18 -16.77
C PHE A 189 -19.76 -2.57 -17.61
N LYS A 190 -19.63 -2.45 -18.93
CA LYS A 190 -20.71 -2.83 -19.86
C LYS A 190 -20.85 -4.35 -19.99
N ASN A 191 -19.73 -5.08 -19.89
CA ASN A 191 -19.68 -6.54 -19.92
C ASN A 191 -18.69 -7.02 -18.87
N GLU A 192 -18.97 -8.15 -18.22
CA GLU A 192 -18.14 -8.74 -17.21
C GLU A 192 -17.03 -9.61 -17.82
N ASN A 193 -15.91 -9.02 -18.21
CA ASN A 193 -14.72 -9.78 -18.62
C ASN A 193 -13.73 -9.79 -17.46
N ILE A 194 -13.68 -10.87 -16.71
CA ILE A 194 -12.81 -11.02 -15.54
C ILE A 194 -11.78 -12.11 -15.82
N PHE A 195 -10.52 -11.74 -15.89
CA PHE A 195 -9.40 -12.66 -16.03
C PHE A 195 -8.73 -12.87 -14.69
N ARG A 196 -8.60 -14.13 -14.26
CA ARG A 196 -8.02 -14.52 -12.99
C ARG A 196 -6.83 -15.41 -13.22
N GLN A 197 -5.62 -14.92 -12.93
CA GLN A 197 -4.45 -15.77 -12.85
C GLN A 197 -4.39 -16.38 -11.44
N SER A 198 -3.90 -17.61 -11.36
CA SER A 198 -3.70 -18.27 -10.06
C SER A 198 -2.83 -17.43 -9.11
N PHE A 199 -3.22 -17.39 -7.84
CA PHE A 199 -2.47 -16.72 -6.78
C PHE A 199 -1.28 -17.58 -6.29
N GLU A 200 -1.12 -18.78 -6.82
CA GLU A 200 0.00 -19.65 -6.50
C GLU A 200 1.34 -19.08 -6.96
N ARG A 201 2.32 -19.17 -6.09
CA ARG A 201 3.71 -18.81 -6.36
C ARG A 201 4.60 -20.02 -6.11
N SER A 202 4.77 -20.86 -7.13
CA SER A 202 5.48 -22.15 -7.03
C SER A 202 6.94 -22.05 -6.58
N ASN A 203 7.57 -20.88 -6.78
CA ASN A 203 8.94 -20.60 -6.35
C ASN A 203 9.04 -19.96 -4.94
N LEU A 204 7.91 -19.59 -4.31
CA LEU A 204 7.89 -18.88 -3.03
C LEU A 204 7.50 -19.82 -1.88
N SER A 205 8.41 -20.01 -0.94
CA SER A 205 8.19 -20.81 0.26
C SER A 205 7.67 -19.95 1.40
N TYR A 206 6.50 -20.25 1.90
CA TYR A 206 5.93 -19.59 3.06
C TYR A 206 6.26 -20.33 4.35
N SER A 207 6.67 -19.60 5.38
CA SER A 207 6.97 -20.16 6.71
C SER A 207 6.50 -19.22 7.81
N VAL A 208 5.86 -19.77 8.83
CA VAL A 208 5.33 -19.02 9.98
C VAL A 208 5.94 -19.57 11.26
N PHE A 209 6.56 -18.71 12.06
CA PHE A 209 7.20 -19.11 13.31
C PHE A 209 6.61 -18.37 14.50
N LYS A 210 6.04 -19.13 15.45
CA LYS A 210 5.72 -18.62 16.78
C LYS A 210 6.98 -18.59 17.63
N ILE A 211 7.40 -17.41 18.06
CA ILE A 211 8.70 -17.26 18.74
C ILE A 211 8.73 -16.03 19.64
N ASP A 212 9.34 -16.18 20.82
CA ASP A 212 9.47 -15.08 21.77
C ASP A 212 10.61 -14.12 21.39
N SER A 213 11.77 -14.66 20.97
CA SER A 213 12.91 -13.85 20.51
C SER A 213 12.94 -13.73 18.99
N LYS A 214 12.14 -12.81 18.43
CA LYS A 214 12.05 -12.58 16.98
C LYS A 214 13.39 -12.17 16.35
N ILE A 215 14.22 -11.40 17.08
CA ILE A 215 15.49 -10.91 16.55
C ILE A 215 16.49 -12.04 16.27
N ASN A 216 16.59 -13.02 17.15
CA ASN A 216 17.49 -14.16 16.95
C ASN A 216 17.06 -14.96 15.72
N LYS A 217 15.75 -15.23 15.58
CA LYS A 217 15.22 -15.95 14.42
C LYS A 217 15.41 -15.17 13.12
N LEU A 218 15.27 -13.84 13.15
CA LEU A 218 15.53 -12.97 12.01
C LEU A 218 16.99 -13.12 11.55
N ILE A 219 17.95 -13.05 12.47
CA ILE A 219 19.38 -13.22 12.17
C ILE A 219 19.66 -14.62 11.62
N ASP A 220 19.08 -15.67 12.19
CA ASP A 220 19.24 -17.05 11.72
C ASP A 220 18.74 -17.19 10.26
N VAL A 221 17.60 -16.60 9.93
CA VAL A 221 17.05 -16.61 8.56
C VAL A 221 17.97 -15.86 7.60
N LEU A 222 18.44 -14.66 7.97
CA LEU A 222 19.33 -13.86 7.13
C LEU A 222 20.70 -14.55 6.91
N ASN A 223 21.21 -15.30 7.88
CA ASN A 223 22.43 -16.08 7.75
C ASN A 223 22.22 -17.32 6.87
N SER A 224 21.05 -17.95 6.96
CA SER A 224 20.73 -19.17 6.21
C SER A 224 20.42 -18.90 4.73
N VAL A 225 19.83 -17.74 4.41
CA VAL A 225 19.43 -17.38 3.05
C VAL A 225 20.20 -16.14 2.62
N GLN A 226 21.17 -16.33 1.72
CA GLN A 226 21.95 -15.23 1.16
C GLN A 226 21.16 -14.46 0.09
N GLY A 227 21.56 -13.20 -0.18
CA GLY A 227 20.98 -12.32 -1.16
C GLY A 227 20.11 -11.21 -0.57
N SER A 228 19.52 -10.41 -1.45
CA SER A 228 18.74 -9.23 -1.07
C SER A 228 17.51 -9.61 -0.25
N SER A 229 17.23 -8.86 0.81
CA SER A 229 16.15 -9.15 1.76
C SER A 229 15.38 -7.89 2.14
N ILE A 230 14.07 -8.06 2.42
CA ILE A 230 13.19 -7.03 2.97
C ILE A 230 12.67 -7.51 4.33
N VAL A 231 12.69 -6.62 5.34
CA VAL A 231 12.13 -6.88 6.66
C VAL A 231 11.04 -5.86 6.95
N TYR A 232 9.79 -6.31 7.08
CA TYR A 232 8.64 -5.46 7.39
C TYR A 232 8.41 -5.33 8.88
N CYS A 233 8.25 -4.08 9.35
CA CYS A 233 7.92 -3.70 10.73
C CYS A 233 6.78 -2.69 10.74
N LYS A 234 5.95 -2.68 11.78
CA LYS A 234 4.84 -1.74 11.92
C LYS A 234 5.27 -0.32 12.33
N SER A 235 6.36 -0.17 13.07
CA SER A 235 6.77 1.09 13.68
C SER A 235 8.02 1.68 13.01
N ARG A 236 7.97 3.00 12.71
CA ARG A 236 9.13 3.76 12.19
C ARG A 236 10.36 3.64 13.10
N ARG A 237 10.16 3.69 14.42
CA ARG A 237 11.24 3.54 15.41
C ARG A 237 11.86 2.15 15.33
N LEU A 238 11.03 1.13 15.23
CA LEU A 238 11.48 -0.27 15.20
C LEU A 238 12.31 -0.56 13.94
N THR A 239 11.99 0.03 12.78
CA THR A 239 12.78 -0.17 11.56
C THR A 239 14.24 0.21 11.76
N LYS A 240 14.51 1.37 12.40
CA LYS A 240 15.87 1.84 12.67
C LYS A 240 16.58 0.93 13.68
N GLN A 241 15.90 0.55 14.75
CA GLN A 241 16.48 -0.33 15.80
C GLN A 241 16.88 -1.70 15.23
N ILE A 242 16.00 -2.33 14.44
CA ILE A 242 16.29 -3.64 13.86
C ILE A 242 17.41 -3.54 12.82
N ALA A 243 17.43 -2.50 11.96
CA ALA A 243 18.52 -2.30 11.01
C ALA A 243 19.87 -2.19 11.72
N GLN A 244 19.94 -1.46 12.84
CA GLN A 244 21.15 -1.36 13.66
C GLN A 244 21.55 -2.72 14.26
N LEU A 245 20.60 -3.49 14.81
CA LEU A 245 20.89 -4.82 15.36
C LEU A 245 21.40 -5.80 14.30
N ILE A 246 20.84 -5.76 13.08
CA ILE A 246 21.32 -6.56 11.95
C ILE A 246 22.76 -6.15 11.57
N SER A 247 23.03 -4.85 11.51
CA SER A 247 24.36 -4.32 11.17
C SER A 247 25.43 -4.73 12.18
N LEU A 248 25.09 -4.85 13.47
CA LEU A 248 25.99 -5.36 14.51
C LEU A 248 26.39 -6.84 14.28
N GLN A 249 25.65 -7.58 13.47
CA GLN A 249 25.97 -8.95 13.06
C GLN A 249 26.73 -9.01 11.73
N HIS A 250 27.37 -7.91 11.32
CA HIS A 250 28.14 -7.78 10.06
C HIS A 250 27.29 -8.04 8.79
N ILE A 251 25.97 -7.85 8.86
CA ILE A 251 25.06 -7.90 7.72
C ILE A 251 24.73 -6.47 7.30
N SER A 252 25.04 -6.09 6.04
CA SER A 252 24.72 -4.76 5.51
C SER A 252 23.20 -4.52 5.55
N ALA A 253 22.76 -3.58 6.37
CA ALA A 253 21.34 -3.26 6.56
C ALA A 253 21.10 -1.75 6.69
N ASP A 254 19.97 -1.29 6.14
CA ASP A 254 19.50 0.07 6.30
C ASP A 254 17.98 0.09 6.55
N PHE A 255 17.42 1.24 6.93
CA PHE A 255 16.01 1.38 7.26
C PHE A 255 15.30 2.37 6.33
N TYR A 256 13.97 2.14 6.13
CA TYR A 256 13.15 2.95 5.26
C TYR A 256 11.73 3.14 5.85
N HIS A 257 11.25 4.38 5.89
CA HIS A 257 9.87 4.71 6.29
C HIS A 257 9.42 6.07 5.73
N ALA A 258 8.13 6.35 5.74
CA ALA A 258 7.54 7.58 5.18
C ALA A 258 8.01 8.88 5.87
N GLY A 259 8.55 8.81 7.08
CA GLY A 259 9.08 9.97 7.81
C GLY A 259 10.48 10.43 7.37
N LEU A 260 11.12 9.75 6.42
CA LEU A 260 12.37 10.19 5.81
C LEU A 260 12.09 11.21 4.71
N SER A 261 13.04 12.12 4.47
CA SER A 261 12.98 13.03 3.32
C SER A 261 12.96 12.25 1.99
N GLN A 262 12.47 12.85 0.93
CA GLN A 262 12.44 12.20 -0.39
C GLN A 262 13.84 11.82 -0.87
N GLU A 263 14.83 12.70 -0.62
CA GLU A 263 16.22 12.47 -1.00
C GLU A 263 16.82 11.27 -0.26
N GLU A 264 16.61 11.18 1.06
CA GLU A 264 17.05 10.02 1.85
C GLU A 264 16.38 8.73 1.39
N ARG A 265 15.08 8.78 1.09
CA ARG A 265 14.34 7.62 0.57
C ARG A 265 14.92 7.12 -0.74
N ASN A 266 15.18 8.02 -1.68
CA ASN A 266 15.75 7.67 -2.99
C ASN A 266 17.16 7.04 -2.80
N LYS A 267 18.02 7.67 -2.03
CA LYS A 267 19.40 7.18 -1.77
C LYS A 267 19.40 5.78 -1.17
N LYS A 268 18.56 5.53 -0.16
CA LYS A 268 18.49 4.22 0.51
C LYS A 268 17.90 3.14 -0.41
N GLN A 269 16.92 3.50 -1.22
CA GLN A 269 16.32 2.61 -2.21
C GLN A 269 17.32 2.24 -3.30
N GLU A 270 18.07 3.19 -3.83
CA GLU A 270 19.10 2.97 -4.84
C GLU A 270 20.22 2.07 -4.31
N ALA A 271 20.74 2.33 -3.11
CA ALA A 271 21.75 1.49 -2.46
C ALA A 271 21.29 0.04 -2.27
N TRP A 272 19.98 -0.17 -1.97
CA TRP A 272 19.42 -1.51 -1.86
C TRP A 272 19.19 -2.15 -3.24
N ILE A 273 18.77 -1.39 -4.25
CA ILE A 273 18.60 -1.90 -5.63
C ILE A 273 19.95 -2.31 -6.22
N SER A 274 21.01 -1.53 -5.99
CA SER A 274 22.38 -1.82 -6.45
C SER A 274 23.09 -2.94 -5.68
N ASN A 275 22.46 -3.48 -4.63
CA ASN A 275 23.03 -4.48 -3.70
C ASN A 275 24.19 -3.96 -2.81
N GLU A 276 24.40 -2.65 -2.69
CA GLU A 276 25.29 -2.06 -1.68
C GLU A 276 24.75 -2.30 -0.28
N THR A 277 23.42 -2.19 -0.13
CA THR A 277 22.68 -2.59 1.07
C THR A 277 21.99 -3.93 0.81
N ARG A 278 22.31 -4.96 1.60
CA ARG A 278 21.72 -6.29 1.45
C ARG A 278 20.30 -6.37 2.02
N VAL A 279 20.06 -5.78 3.20
CA VAL A 279 18.80 -5.87 3.93
C VAL A 279 18.18 -4.49 4.09
N ILE A 280 16.94 -4.32 3.65
CA ILE A 280 16.15 -3.11 3.95
C ILE A 280 15.11 -3.43 5.00
N VAL A 281 15.15 -2.72 6.14
CA VAL A 281 14.14 -2.82 7.21
C VAL A 281 13.17 -1.67 7.05
N CYS A 282 11.88 -1.97 6.88
CA CYS A 282 10.94 -0.94 6.43
C CYS A 282 9.54 -1.08 7.04
N THR A 283 8.77 0.01 6.93
CA THR A 283 7.32 -0.05 7.05
C THR A 283 6.68 -0.36 5.70
N ASN A 284 5.35 -0.50 5.65
CA ASN A 284 4.57 -0.64 4.40
C ASN A 284 4.81 0.50 3.39
N ALA A 285 5.41 1.62 3.80
CA ALA A 285 5.83 2.70 2.90
C ALA A 285 6.90 2.26 1.88
N PHE A 286 7.65 1.20 2.19
CA PHE A 286 8.59 0.59 1.26
C PHE A 286 7.91 -0.58 0.57
N GLY A 287 7.37 -0.32 -0.59
CA GLY A 287 6.65 -1.44 -1.20
C GLY A 287 6.09 -1.14 -2.56
N MET A 288 4.98 -0.43 -2.66
CA MET A 288 4.34 -0.19 -3.94
C MET A 288 5.29 0.56 -4.89
N GLY A 289 5.50 0.01 -6.10
CA GLY A 289 6.44 0.54 -7.08
C GLY A 289 7.83 -0.10 -7.10
N ILE A 290 8.23 -0.86 -6.09
CA ILE A 290 9.54 -1.49 -6.07
C ILE A 290 9.54 -2.76 -6.93
N ASP A 291 10.38 -2.76 -7.96
CA ASP A 291 10.55 -3.89 -8.88
C ASP A 291 11.99 -4.37 -8.91
N LYS A 292 12.43 -5.05 -7.83
CA LYS A 292 13.72 -5.75 -7.75
C LYS A 292 13.46 -7.25 -7.92
N PRO A 293 14.01 -7.89 -8.97
CA PRO A 293 13.67 -9.28 -9.30
C PRO A 293 14.31 -10.30 -8.36
N ASP A 294 15.47 -10.01 -7.80
CA ASP A 294 16.35 -10.93 -7.08
C ASP A 294 16.21 -10.89 -5.55
N VAL A 295 15.07 -10.44 -5.02
CA VAL A 295 14.81 -10.51 -3.58
C VAL A 295 14.67 -11.97 -3.16
N ARG A 296 15.56 -12.42 -2.27
CA ARG A 296 15.57 -13.81 -1.80
C ARG A 296 14.66 -14.05 -0.61
N THR A 297 14.50 -13.04 0.26
CA THR A 297 13.72 -13.22 1.48
C THR A 297 12.88 -11.98 1.76
N VAL A 298 11.62 -12.19 2.07
CA VAL A 298 10.74 -11.19 2.71
C VAL A 298 10.38 -11.70 4.09
N ILE A 299 10.70 -10.91 5.12
CA ILE A 299 10.48 -11.27 6.51
C ILE A 299 9.50 -10.28 7.13
N HIS A 300 8.40 -10.76 7.66
CA HIS A 300 7.49 -9.98 8.48
C HIS A 300 7.90 -10.14 9.94
N TYR A 301 8.52 -9.11 10.49
CA TYR A 301 8.89 -9.06 11.91
C TYR A 301 7.68 -8.85 12.80
N ASP A 302 6.72 -8.06 12.32
CA ASP A 302 5.40 -7.89 12.91
C ASP A 302 4.34 -8.47 11.96
N ALA A 303 3.30 -9.10 12.52
CA ALA A 303 2.22 -9.68 11.72
C ALA A 303 1.44 -8.58 10.97
N PRO A 304 1.23 -8.71 9.64
CA PRO A 304 0.37 -7.81 8.89
C PRO A 304 -1.08 -7.84 9.40
N ASP A 305 -1.82 -6.75 9.14
CA ASP A 305 -3.20 -6.63 9.62
C ASP A 305 -4.19 -7.52 8.84
N CYS A 306 -3.85 -7.93 7.61
CA CYS A 306 -4.70 -8.77 6.76
C CYS A 306 -3.88 -9.56 5.74
N MET A 307 -4.54 -10.55 5.12
CA MET A 307 -3.92 -11.44 4.13
C MET A 307 -3.52 -10.70 2.84
N GLU A 308 -4.23 -9.65 2.46
CA GLU A 308 -3.94 -8.85 1.28
C GLU A 308 -2.59 -8.13 1.41
N TYR A 309 -2.33 -7.46 2.54
CA TYR A 309 -1.02 -6.86 2.81
C TYR A 309 0.07 -7.92 2.84
N TYR A 310 -0.17 -9.02 3.55
CA TYR A 310 0.80 -10.13 3.60
C TYR A 310 1.16 -10.63 2.21
N TYR A 311 0.17 -10.90 1.36
CA TYR A 311 0.38 -11.41 0.01
C TYR A 311 1.12 -10.42 -0.90
N GLN A 312 0.77 -9.14 -0.84
CA GLN A 312 1.44 -8.10 -1.62
C GLN A 312 2.91 -7.92 -1.20
N GLU A 313 3.19 -7.94 0.09
CA GLU A 313 4.53 -7.76 0.65
C GLU A 313 5.38 -9.01 0.41
N ALA A 314 4.88 -10.19 0.74
CA ALA A 314 5.55 -11.48 0.50
C ALA A 314 5.82 -11.71 -0.99
N GLY A 315 4.89 -11.31 -1.87
CA GLY A 315 4.97 -11.44 -3.32
C GLY A 315 6.11 -10.65 -3.97
N ARG A 316 6.85 -9.82 -3.22
CA ARG A 316 8.06 -9.12 -3.69
C ARG A 316 9.24 -10.05 -3.82
N ALA A 317 9.26 -11.17 -3.10
CA ALA A 317 10.30 -12.17 -3.18
C ALA A 317 10.20 -13.01 -4.47
N GLY A 318 11.35 -13.31 -5.07
CA GLY A 318 11.47 -14.28 -6.16
C GLY A 318 10.76 -13.89 -7.46
N ARG A 319 10.74 -12.62 -7.85
CA ARG A 319 10.15 -12.19 -9.13
C ARG A 319 10.90 -12.69 -10.36
N ASP A 320 12.15 -13.09 -10.17
CA ASP A 320 13.00 -13.72 -11.18
C ASP A 320 12.70 -15.23 -11.39
N GLY A 321 11.69 -15.77 -10.71
CA GLY A 321 11.32 -17.19 -10.78
C GLY A 321 12.20 -18.13 -9.95
N LYS A 322 13.29 -17.64 -9.37
CA LYS A 322 14.17 -18.44 -8.50
C LYS A 322 13.56 -18.62 -7.12
N ARG A 323 14.00 -19.68 -6.42
CA ARG A 323 13.55 -19.97 -5.06
C ARG A 323 13.71 -18.75 -4.14
N ALA A 324 12.65 -18.44 -3.42
CA ALA A 324 12.59 -17.35 -2.46
C ALA A 324 11.74 -17.73 -1.24
N TYR A 325 11.84 -16.95 -0.17
CA TYR A 325 11.24 -17.28 1.11
C TYR A 325 10.45 -16.10 1.66
N ALA A 326 9.21 -16.35 2.07
CA ALA A 326 8.38 -15.44 2.85
C ALA A 326 8.28 -15.99 4.27
N VAL A 327 8.89 -15.28 5.21
CA VAL A 327 8.97 -15.69 6.61
C VAL A 327 8.16 -14.73 7.46
N LEU A 328 7.25 -15.26 8.29
CA LEU A 328 6.47 -14.47 9.22
C LEU A 328 6.82 -14.89 10.65
N LEU A 329 7.19 -13.90 11.47
CA LEU A 329 7.51 -14.08 12.87
C LEU A 329 6.40 -13.48 13.72
N TYR A 330 5.88 -14.25 14.70
CA TYR A 330 4.85 -13.73 15.59
C TYR A 330 5.02 -14.25 17.02
N ASN A 331 4.47 -13.51 17.97
CA ASN A 331 4.36 -13.90 19.37
C ASN A 331 2.93 -13.68 19.90
N GLY A 332 2.73 -13.85 21.20
CA GLY A 332 1.42 -13.64 21.82
C GLY A 332 0.91 -12.21 21.80
N GLU A 333 1.80 -11.21 21.73
CA GLU A 333 1.43 -9.79 21.66
C GLU A 333 0.91 -9.42 20.27
N ASP A 334 1.49 -10.00 19.21
CA ASP A 334 0.96 -9.80 17.85
C ASP A 334 -0.47 -10.31 17.72
N VAL A 335 -0.77 -11.46 18.33
CA VAL A 335 -2.12 -12.04 18.32
C VAL A 335 -3.11 -11.10 19.01
N LYS A 336 -2.79 -10.64 20.24
CA LYS A 336 -3.64 -9.70 20.99
C LYS A 336 -3.83 -8.39 20.24
N THR A 337 -2.77 -7.88 19.61
CA THR A 337 -2.83 -6.66 18.80
C THR A 337 -3.79 -6.83 17.64
N LEU A 338 -3.70 -7.96 16.90
CA LEU A 338 -4.61 -8.25 15.78
C LEU A 338 -6.06 -8.38 16.25
N GLU A 339 -6.30 -9.09 17.36
CA GLU A 339 -7.64 -9.24 17.94
C GLU A 339 -8.29 -7.90 18.32
N SER A 340 -7.50 -6.92 18.76
CA SER A 340 -8.00 -5.59 19.14
C SER A 340 -8.19 -4.63 17.94
N LEU A 341 -7.63 -4.93 16.77
CA LEU A 341 -7.69 -4.03 15.61
C LEU A 341 -9.11 -3.64 15.17
N PRO A 342 -10.11 -4.54 15.13
CA PRO A 342 -11.45 -4.16 14.71
C PRO A 342 -12.06 -3.06 15.59
N ASP A 343 -11.89 -3.14 16.90
CA ASP A 343 -12.42 -2.14 17.82
C ASP A 343 -11.64 -0.82 17.78
N ILE A 344 -10.33 -0.88 17.53
CA ILE A 344 -9.51 0.31 17.32
C ILE A 344 -9.89 1.01 16.01
N ARG A 345 -10.06 0.24 14.93
CA ARG A 345 -10.37 0.80 13.58
C ARG A 345 -11.80 1.28 13.43
N PHE A 346 -12.72 0.69 14.16
CA PHE A 346 -14.15 1.01 14.13
C PHE A 346 -14.61 1.44 15.52
N PRO A 347 -14.30 2.69 15.94
CA PRO A 347 -14.71 3.21 17.25
C PRO A 347 -16.24 3.19 17.43
N ALA A 348 -16.70 3.22 18.66
CA ALA A 348 -18.14 3.35 18.93
C ALA A 348 -18.69 4.64 18.31
N LEU A 349 -19.93 4.62 17.81
CA LEU A 349 -20.56 5.78 17.18
C LEU A 349 -20.60 7.00 18.12
N TYR A 350 -20.71 6.74 19.42
CA TYR A 350 -20.63 7.78 20.46
C TYR A 350 -19.27 8.48 20.44
N ASP A 351 -18.18 7.73 20.35
CA ASP A 351 -16.81 8.27 20.34
C ASP A 351 -16.54 9.07 19.08
N ILE A 352 -17.03 8.60 17.92
CA ILE A 352 -16.93 9.35 16.65
C ILE A 352 -17.65 10.70 16.76
N LYS A 353 -18.87 10.72 17.32
CA LYS A 353 -19.63 11.95 17.56
C LYS A 353 -18.93 12.88 18.55
N LYS A 354 -18.31 12.31 19.59
CA LYS A 354 -17.49 13.06 20.55
C LYS A 354 -16.29 13.72 19.86
N VAL A 355 -15.55 12.97 19.06
CA VAL A 355 -14.41 13.53 18.29
C VAL A 355 -14.87 14.63 17.34
N TYR A 356 -15.99 14.45 16.61
CA TYR A 356 -16.55 15.46 15.72
C TYR A 356 -16.94 16.74 16.46
N GLN A 357 -17.58 16.63 17.65
CA GLN A 357 -17.91 17.79 18.49
C GLN A 357 -16.64 18.50 18.94
N SER A 358 -15.68 17.75 19.51
CA SER A 358 -14.40 18.29 19.97
C SER A 358 -13.63 18.99 18.85
N LEU A 359 -13.66 18.42 17.64
CA LEU A 359 -13.04 19.02 16.46
C LEU A 359 -13.67 20.36 16.09
N ALA A 360 -15.00 20.41 16.07
CA ALA A 360 -15.72 21.64 15.75
C ALA A 360 -15.47 22.74 16.82
N ASP A 361 -15.32 22.35 18.07
CA ASP A 361 -15.01 23.27 19.17
C ASP A 361 -13.55 23.76 19.11
N TYR A 362 -12.59 22.86 18.79
CA TYR A 362 -11.18 23.20 18.58
C TYR A 362 -11.00 24.20 17.43
N LEU A 363 -11.67 23.96 16.32
CA LEU A 363 -11.62 24.81 15.12
C LEU A 363 -12.55 26.04 15.21
N GLN A 364 -13.30 26.19 16.31
CA GLN A 364 -14.26 27.27 16.58
C GLN A 364 -15.27 27.46 15.43
N ILE A 365 -15.78 26.36 14.87
CA ILE A 365 -16.74 26.40 13.77
C ILE A 365 -18.17 26.47 14.35
N PRO A 366 -18.95 27.52 14.06
CA PRO A 366 -20.36 27.60 14.46
C PRO A 366 -21.24 26.58 13.71
N VAL A 367 -22.36 26.19 14.32
CA VAL A 367 -23.36 25.36 13.66
C VAL A 367 -23.92 26.06 12.41
N GLY A 368 -24.08 25.34 11.32
CA GLY A 368 -24.58 25.85 10.05
C GLY A 368 -23.53 26.53 9.15
N ILE A 369 -22.26 26.48 9.53
CA ILE A 369 -21.14 27.07 8.77
C ILE A 369 -20.01 26.04 8.62
N GLY A 370 -19.10 26.26 7.70
CA GLY A 370 -17.86 25.48 7.57
C GLY A 370 -17.67 24.78 6.24
N GLU A 371 -18.70 24.63 5.43
CA GLU A 371 -18.65 23.97 4.13
C GLU A 371 -17.60 24.63 3.21
N GLY A 372 -16.71 23.80 2.63
CA GLY A 372 -15.66 24.22 1.71
C GLY A 372 -14.46 24.93 2.35
N ASN A 373 -14.49 25.20 3.67
CA ASN A 373 -13.39 25.87 4.35
C ASN A 373 -12.31 24.89 4.82
N TYR A 374 -11.06 25.34 4.73
CA TYR A 374 -9.87 24.61 5.17
C TYR A 374 -9.38 25.18 6.49
N TYR A 375 -9.16 24.31 7.47
CA TYR A 375 -8.73 24.66 8.80
C TYR A 375 -7.40 23.97 9.12
N ASP A 376 -6.44 24.71 9.66
CA ASP A 376 -5.18 24.15 10.16
C ASP A 376 -5.46 23.25 11.36
N PHE A 377 -4.86 22.07 11.41
CA PHE A 377 -5.13 21.08 12.44
C PHE A 377 -3.85 20.46 12.99
N ASP A 378 -3.52 20.76 14.24
CA ASP A 378 -2.46 20.06 14.97
C ASP A 378 -3.09 18.94 15.81
N ILE A 379 -2.89 17.71 15.37
CA ILE A 379 -3.44 16.53 16.04
C ILE A 379 -2.87 16.36 17.46
N ASN A 380 -1.60 16.71 17.70
CA ASN A 380 -0.99 16.55 19.02
C ASN A 380 -1.56 17.54 20.02
N GLU A 381 -1.74 18.78 19.60
CA GLU A 381 -2.41 19.81 20.39
C GLU A 381 -3.87 19.44 20.65
N PHE A 382 -4.60 19.00 19.62
CA PHE A 382 -5.99 18.58 19.72
C PHE A 382 -6.18 17.43 20.74
N VAL A 383 -5.39 16.37 20.60
CA VAL A 383 -5.43 15.20 21.50
C VAL A 383 -5.16 15.60 22.95
N LYS A 384 -4.20 16.50 23.16
CA LYS A 384 -3.85 17.00 24.49
C LYS A 384 -4.96 17.85 25.09
N ASN A 385 -5.55 18.77 24.31
CA ASN A 385 -6.57 19.72 24.79
C ASN A 385 -7.89 19.04 25.17
N PHE A 386 -8.25 17.94 24.47
CA PHE A 386 -9.50 17.23 24.67
C PHE A 386 -9.34 15.88 25.40
N GLU A 387 -8.12 15.54 25.85
CA GLU A 387 -7.79 14.28 26.54
C GLU A 387 -8.27 13.04 25.77
N LEU A 388 -8.01 13.01 24.45
CA LEU A 388 -8.43 11.94 23.57
C LEU A 388 -7.24 11.02 23.23
N ASP A 389 -7.53 9.77 22.90
CA ASP A 389 -6.53 8.87 22.33
C ASP A 389 -6.27 9.18 20.85
N ILE A 390 -5.01 9.22 20.44
CA ILE A 390 -4.61 9.57 19.08
C ILE A 390 -5.14 8.57 18.03
N HIS A 391 -5.18 7.27 18.37
CA HIS A 391 -5.70 6.24 17.47
C HIS A 391 -7.21 6.37 17.31
N LEU A 392 -7.92 6.70 18.39
CA LEU A 392 -9.35 7.01 18.34
C LEU A 392 -9.61 8.18 17.39
N VAL A 393 -8.89 9.30 17.56
CA VAL A 393 -9.05 10.49 16.73
C VAL A 393 -8.77 10.18 15.26
N MET A 394 -7.64 9.53 14.95
CA MET A 394 -7.29 9.19 13.58
C MET A 394 -8.31 8.27 12.90
N ASN A 395 -8.85 7.29 13.62
CA ASN A 395 -9.85 6.40 13.06
C ASN A 395 -11.24 7.06 12.96
N ALA A 396 -11.62 7.92 13.90
CA ALA A 396 -12.83 8.72 13.81
C ALA A 396 -12.79 9.68 12.61
N LEU A 397 -11.67 10.37 12.38
CA LEU A 397 -11.49 11.23 11.19
C LEU A 397 -11.65 10.43 9.89
N LYS A 398 -11.08 9.22 9.80
CA LYS A 398 -11.28 8.35 8.63
C LYS A 398 -12.74 7.96 8.41
N VAL A 399 -13.48 7.67 9.47
CA VAL A 399 -14.91 7.38 9.36
C VAL A 399 -15.67 8.60 8.87
N LEU A 400 -15.41 9.77 9.43
CA LEU A 400 -16.04 11.03 9.02
C LEU A 400 -15.73 11.39 7.56
N GLU A 401 -14.53 11.09 7.09
CA GLU A 401 -14.13 11.25 5.70
C GLU A 401 -14.88 10.26 4.77
N GLN A 402 -14.96 8.99 5.17
CA GLN A 402 -15.71 7.97 4.43
C GLN A 402 -17.20 8.25 4.33
N GLU A 403 -17.78 8.86 5.37
CA GLU A 403 -19.20 9.29 5.38
C GLU A 403 -19.41 10.65 4.68
N GLY A 404 -18.34 11.28 4.18
CA GLY A 404 -18.43 12.52 3.40
C GLY A 404 -18.68 13.78 4.24
N HIS A 405 -18.33 13.80 5.52
CA HIS A 405 -18.47 14.98 6.38
C HIS A 405 -17.31 15.94 6.29
N LEU A 406 -16.10 15.39 6.16
CA LEU A 406 -14.86 16.18 6.08
C LEU A 406 -13.81 15.43 5.26
N THR A 407 -12.70 16.12 4.93
CA THR A 407 -11.46 15.48 4.47
C THR A 407 -10.32 15.87 5.40
N PHE A 408 -9.45 14.91 5.69
CA PHE A 408 -8.25 15.12 6.48
C PHE A 408 -7.01 14.88 5.63
N ASN A 409 -6.22 15.94 5.45
CA ASN A 409 -5.01 15.91 4.66
C ASN A 409 -3.78 16.11 5.56
N GLU A 410 -3.03 15.03 5.78
CA GLU A 410 -1.79 15.06 6.59
C GLU A 410 -0.65 15.83 5.91
N ASN A 411 -0.64 15.90 4.58
CA ASN A 411 0.44 16.47 3.79
C ASN A 411 -0.12 17.43 2.73
N ILE A 412 -0.61 18.59 3.14
CA ILE A 412 -0.86 19.65 2.19
C ILE A 412 0.39 20.55 2.10
N PHE A 413 1.03 20.54 0.94
CA PHE A 413 1.91 21.58 0.51
C PHE A 413 1.05 22.61 -0.25
N LEU A 414 0.54 23.63 0.45
CA LEU A 414 -0.02 24.79 -0.20
C LEU A 414 1.12 25.79 -0.44
N PRO A 415 1.50 26.05 -1.71
CA PRO A 415 2.50 27.06 -1.99
C PRO A 415 2.04 28.41 -1.47
N ALA A 416 2.97 29.25 -1.07
CA ALA A 416 2.64 30.62 -0.73
C ALA A 416 2.02 31.33 -1.95
N HIS A 417 1.07 32.23 -1.73
CA HIS A 417 0.49 33.06 -2.77
C HIS A 417 0.65 34.53 -2.41
N ALA A 418 0.84 35.38 -3.40
CA ALA A 418 0.85 36.81 -3.21
C ALA A 418 0.21 37.53 -4.41
N SER A 419 -0.37 38.73 -4.15
CA SER A 419 -0.76 39.67 -5.17
C SER A 419 -0.54 41.09 -4.66
N PHE A 420 -0.20 42.04 -5.54
CA PHE A 420 -0.18 43.46 -5.19
C PHE A 420 -1.61 43.99 -5.20
N ILE A 421 -1.99 44.68 -4.11
CA ILE A 421 -3.34 45.25 -3.95
C ILE A 421 -3.36 46.78 -4.14
N ILE A 422 -2.19 47.39 -4.41
CA ILE A 422 -2.05 48.82 -4.63
C ILE A 422 -1.72 49.14 -6.10
N THR A 423 -2.00 50.38 -6.51
CA THR A 423 -1.70 50.83 -7.86
C THR A 423 -0.19 51.02 -8.05
N ARG A 424 0.26 50.99 -9.31
CA ARG A 424 1.67 51.18 -9.68
C ARG A 424 2.26 52.52 -9.22
N GLU A 425 1.43 53.57 -9.17
CA GLU A 425 1.84 54.90 -8.71
C GLU A 425 2.16 54.92 -7.22
N LEU A 426 1.30 54.30 -6.40
CA LEU A 426 1.51 54.16 -4.96
C LEU A 426 2.71 53.27 -4.64
N LEU A 427 2.99 52.31 -5.49
CA LEU A 427 4.13 51.42 -5.31
C LEU A 427 5.46 52.17 -5.44
N ILE A 428 5.58 53.08 -6.43
CA ILE A 428 6.80 53.90 -6.64
C ILE A 428 7.07 54.82 -5.44
N ASP A 429 6.05 55.37 -4.83
CA ASP A 429 6.23 56.24 -3.65
C ASP A 429 6.54 55.41 -2.39
N PHE A 430 6.00 54.20 -2.30
CA PHE A 430 6.30 53.25 -1.21
C PHE A 430 7.76 52.77 -1.25
N GLU A 431 8.32 52.50 -2.44
CA GLU A 431 9.74 52.14 -2.64
C GLU A 431 10.69 53.17 -2.04
N LYS A 432 10.38 54.47 -2.21
CA LYS A 432 11.22 55.57 -1.68
C LYS A 432 11.20 55.65 -0.15
N THR A 433 10.07 55.30 0.46
CA THR A 433 9.86 55.43 1.91
C THR A 433 10.25 54.18 2.70
N HIS A 434 10.32 53.01 2.02
CA HIS A 434 10.62 51.73 2.66
C HIS A 434 11.72 50.94 1.92
N PRO A 435 12.94 51.46 1.83
CA PRO A 435 14.01 50.82 1.05
C PRO A 435 14.40 49.42 1.55
N GLN A 436 14.12 49.10 2.82
CA GLN A 436 14.38 47.78 3.40
C GLN A 436 13.47 46.64 2.84
N LEU A 437 12.36 46.97 2.19
CA LEU A 437 11.43 46.03 1.57
C LEU A 437 11.57 45.93 0.05
N ASP A 438 12.40 46.80 -0.52
CA ASP A 438 12.56 46.98 -1.95
C ASP A 438 13.04 45.71 -2.68
N ASP A 439 14.01 45.02 -2.10
CA ASP A 439 14.56 43.80 -2.70
C ASP A 439 13.51 42.71 -2.89
N VAL A 440 12.65 42.49 -1.87
CA VAL A 440 11.59 41.48 -1.94
C VAL A 440 10.50 41.95 -2.91
N MET A 441 10.10 43.22 -2.89
CA MET A 441 9.09 43.74 -3.81
C MET A 441 9.55 43.65 -5.28
N LYS A 442 10.78 44.03 -5.58
CA LYS A 442 11.35 43.91 -6.93
C LYS A 442 11.51 42.47 -7.37
N CYS A 443 11.88 41.60 -6.44
CA CYS A 443 11.93 40.16 -6.71
C CYS A 443 10.54 39.63 -7.10
N LEU A 444 9.49 39.98 -6.35
CA LEU A 444 8.12 39.57 -6.64
C LEU A 444 7.66 40.05 -8.02
N LEU A 445 7.83 41.33 -8.32
CA LEU A 445 7.40 41.94 -9.60
C LEU A 445 8.14 41.38 -10.83
N ARG A 446 9.42 40.99 -10.67
CA ARG A 446 10.25 40.49 -11.78
C ARG A 446 10.08 38.98 -12.02
N THR A 447 9.73 38.25 -10.97
CA THR A 447 9.77 36.78 -11.00
C THR A 447 8.40 36.19 -11.27
N TYR A 448 7.32 36.85 -10.82
CA TYR A 448 5.98 36.29 -10.85
C TYR A 448 5.05 37.10 -11.74
N GLU A 449 4.85 36.56 -12.96
CA GLU A 449 3.95 37.18 -13.96
C GLU A 449 2.49 37.17 -13.45
N GLY A 450 1.77 38.26 -13.63
CA GLY A 450 0.37 38.40 -13.19
C GLY A 450 0.17 38.73 -11.71
N ILE A 451 1.23 38.96 -10.94
CA ILE A 451 1.16 39.25 -9.50
C ILE A 451 0.45 40.59 -9.18
N THR A 452 0.34 41.49 -10.17
CA THR A 452 -0.43 42.73 -10.08
C THR A 452 -1.90 42.56 -10.45
N ASP A 453 -2.27 41.45 -11.07
CA ASP A 453 -3.63 41.21 -11.59
C ASP A 453 -4.43 40.26 -10.70
N GLY A 454 -3.77 39.51 -9.80
CA GLY A 454 -4.39 38.61 -8.86
C GLY A 454 -3.40 37.75 -8.09
N LEU A 455 -3.93 36.89 -7.23
CA LEU A 455 -3.13 35.96 -6.42
C LEU A 455 -2.37 34.97 -7.30
N VAL A 456 -1.05 35.03 -7.28
CA VAL A 456 -0.17 34.05 -7.93
C VAL A 456 0.61 33.24 -6.92
N SER A 457 0.94 32.01 -7.27
CA SER A 457 1.78 31.15 -6.43
C SER A 457 3.21 31.66 -6.43
N ILE A 458 3.79 31.83 -5.25
CA ILE A 458 5.17 32.28 -5.04
C ILE A 458 5.97 31.20 -4.30
N HIS A 459 7.28 31.16 -4.51
CA HIS A 459 8.19 30.25 -3.83
C HIS A 459 9.12 31.02 -2.90
N GLU A 460 8.84 31.02 -1.61
CA GLU A 460 9.63 31.72 -0.58
C GLU A 460 11.12 31.35 -0.65
N LYS A 461 11.45 30.06 -0.85
CA LYS A 461 12.84 29.60 -1.03
C LYS A 461 13.52 30.13 -2.31
N GLN A 462 12.76 30.44 -3.34
CA GLN A 462 13.33 31.07 -4.56
C GLN A 462 13.61 32.56 -4.31
N ILE A 463 12.72 33.23 -3.59
CA ILE A 463 12.91 34.62 -3.18
C ILE A 463 14.18 34.75 -2.32
N THR A 464 14.42 33.85 -1.36
CA THR A 464 15.65 33.84 -0.54
C THR A 464 16.92 33.75 -1.39
N LYS A 465 16.91 32.90 -2.42
CA LYS A 465 18.07 32.78 -3.34
C LYS A 465 18.32 34.04 -4.17
N LEU A 466 17.24 34.69 -4.63
CA LEU A 466 17.33 35.88 -5.46
C LEU A 466 17.69 37.12 -4.66
N THR A 467 17.18 37.25 -3.44
CA THR A 467 17.44 38.40 -2.55
C THR A 467 18.66 38.20 -1.65
N LYS A 468 19.22 36.96 -1.61
CA LYS A 468 20.33 36.55 -0.71
C LYS A 468 20.02 36.75 0.79
N GLN A 469 18.75 36.63 1.17
CA GLN A 469 18.27 36.77 2.54
C GLN A 469 17.95 35.39 3.15
N THR A 470 17.75 35.31 4.47
CA THR A 470 17.25 34.09 5.13
C THR A 470 15.76 33.89 4.89
N ILE A 471 15.26 32.66 5.07
CA ILE A 471 13.84 32.37 4.89
C ILE A 471 12.96 33.13 5.89
N GLU A 472 13.45 33.28 7.12
CA GLU A 472 12.78 34.01 8.19
C GLU A 472 12.65 35.52 7.87
N GLU A 473 13.69 36.10 7.29
CA GLU A 473 13.69 37.52 6.86
C GLU A 473 12.70 37.73 5.72
N VAL A 474 12.71 36.85 4.72
CA VAL A 474 11.78 36.95 3.58
C VAL A 474 10.33 36.80 4.08
N LYS A 475 10.02 35.84 4.92
CA LYS A 475 8.67 35.66 5.50
C LYS A 475 8.24 36.88 6.31
N ARG A 476 9.13 37.43 7.12
CA ARG A 476 8.86 38.65 7.90
C ARG A 476 8.56 39.84 7.01
N GLN A 477 9.33 40.02 5.92
CA GLN A 477 9.14 41.12 4.98
C GLN A 477 7.84 40.99 4.19
N LEU A 478 7.46 39.77 3.77
CA LEU A 478 6.17 39.51 3.13
C LEU A 478 4.98 39.78 4.07
N GLN A 479 5.07 39.38 5.35
CA GLN A 479 4.07 39.72 6.35
C GLN A 479 4.00 41.23 6.63
N GLN A 480 5.14 41.91 6.64
CA GLN A 480 5.20 43.36 6.81
C GLN A 480 4.54 44.09 5.62
N LEU A 481 4.81 43.67 4.37
CA LEU A 481 4.13 44.20 3.18
C LEU A 481 2.61 43.97 3.24
N GLN A 482 2.16 42.82 3.75
CA GLN A 482 0.74 42.56 3.96
C GLN A 482 0.14 43.49 5.02
N THR A 483 0.82 43.65 6.16
CA THR A 483 0.36 44.53 7.24
C THR A 483 0.26 46.00 6.79
N LEU A 484 1.15 46.41 5.91
CA LEU A 484 1.15 47.75 5.32
C LEU A 484 0.14 47.92 4.16
N GLY A 485 -0.59 46.85 3.82
CA GLY A 485 -1.61 46.90 2.77
C GLY A 485 -1.04 47.03 1.34
N ILE A 486 0.18 46.57 1.12
CA ILE A 486 0.86 46.61 -0.18
C ILE A 486 0.55 45.36 -1.00
N ILE A 487 0.58 44.20 -0.33
CA ILE A 487 0.27 42.92 -0.93
C ILE A 487 -0.79 42.19 -0.11
N GLU A 488 -1.54 41.32 -0.76
CA GLU A 488 -2.20 40.20 -0.13
C GLU A 488 -1.21 39.02 -0.14
N TYR A 489 -0.93 38.42 1.03
CA TYR A 489 0.04 37.36 1.16
C TYR A 489 -0.55 36.19 1.95
N LEU A 490 -0.60 35.02 1.32
CA LEU A 490 -0.97 33.76 1.93
C LEU A 490 0.31 32.93 2.08
N PRO A 491 0.84 32.75 3.32
CA PRO A 491 2.08 32.02 3.53
C PRO A 491 1.97 30.55 3.13
N GLN A 492 3.11 29.96 2.78
CA GLN A 492 3.20 28.53 2.57
C GLN A 492 2.70 27.77 3.81
N LYS A 493 1.75 26.86 3.61
CA LYS A 493 1.25 26.00 4.68
C LYS A 493 1.77 24.58 4.49
N GLU A 494 2.39 24.04 5.55
CA GLU A 494 2.86 22.66 5.67
C GLU A 494 2.13 21.92 6.80
N THR A 495 1.16 22.59 7.44
CA THR A 495 0.37 22.01 8.51
C THR A 495 -0.72 21.10 7.95
N PRO A 496 -1.01 19.96 8.63
CA PRO A 496 -2.18 19.14 8.32
C PRO A 496 -3.45 19.99 8.32
N GLN A 497 -4.38 19.66 7.44
CA GLN A 497 -5.63 20.44 7.31
C GLN A 497 -6.87 19.55 7.33
N ILE A 498 -7.92 20.09 7.88
CA ILE A 498 -9.28 19.55 7.80
C ILE A 498 -10.13 20.47 6.93
N ASN A 499 -10.81 19.89 5.95
CA ASN A 499 -11.81 20.58 5.15
C ASN A 499 -13.20 19.98 5.45
N PHE A 500 -14.15 20.81 5.85
CA PHE A 500 -15.53 20.41 6.02
C PHE A 500 -16.22 20.37 4.65
N LEU A 501 -16.74 19.21 4.28
CA LEU A 501 -17.45 19.00 3.01
C LEU A 501 -18.91 19.47 3.08
N ASN A 502 -19.45 19.59 4.30
CA ASN A 502 -20.80 20.07 4.59
C ASN A 502 -20.74 21.07 5.74
N ASN A 503 -21.76 21.93 5.86
CA ASN A 503 -21.89 22.79 7.00
C ASN A 503 -21.96 21.99 8.31
N ARG A 504 -21.32 22.49 9.38
CA ARG A 504 -21.35 21.84 10.70
C ARG A 504 -22.77 21.60 11.18
N ALA A 505 -23.12 20.34 11.41
CA ALA A 505 -24.33 19.95 12.14
C ALA A 505 -24.01 19.79 13.65
N PRO A 506 -24.99 19.94 14.57
CA PRO A 506 -24.83 19.48 15.94
C PRO A 506 -24.49 17.98 15.96
N ALA A 507 -23.55 17.57 16.82
CA ALA A 507 -23.03 16.19 16.81
C ALA A 507 -24.10 15.10 17.03
N GLN A 508 -25.18 15.43 17.75
CA GLN A 508 -26.32 14.53 17.91
C GLN A 508 -27.03 14.18 16.58
N PHE A 509 -27.04 15.11 15.62
CA PHE A 509 -27.65 14.96 14.30
C PHE A 509 -26.62 14.53 13.23
N LEU A 510 -25.36 14.32 13.61
CA LEU A 510 -24.38 13.78 12.69
C LEU A 510 -24.85 12.40 12.19
N TYR A 511 -25.11 12.33 10.89
CA TYR A 511 -25.55 11.10 10.25
C TYR A 511 -24.35 10.22 9.93
N ILE A 512 -24.38 8.98 10.38
CA ILE A 512 -23.46 7.92 9.98
C ILE A 512 -24.33 6.75 9.58
N ASP A 513 -24.15 6.23 8.38
CA ASP A 513 -24.89 5.04 7.93
C ASP A 513 -24.49 3.84 8.79
N GLN A 514 -25.26 3.63 9.87
CA GLN A 514 -24.98 2.58 10.86
C GLN A 514 -24.92 1.19 10.23
N LYS A 515 -25.81 0.91 9.26
CA LYS A 515 -25.86 -0.40 8.59
C LYS A 515 -24.56 -0.63 7.81
N ASN A 516 -24.14 0.35 7.03
CA ASN A 516 -22.93 0.29 6.22
C ASN A 516 -21.68 0.26 7.11
N TYR A 517 -21.68 1.06 8.19
CA TYR A 517 -20.59 1.09 9.17
C TYR A 517 -20.38 -0.27 9.85
N LEU A 518 -21.45 -0.89 10.37
CA LEU A 518 -21.37 -2.21 11.01
C LEU A 518 -20.97 -3.31 10.02
N HIS A 519 -21.48 -3.23 8.78
CA HIS A 519 -21.07 -4.19 7.76
C HIS A 519 -19.57 -4.06 7.41
N ARG A 520 -19.03 -2.84 7.31
CA ARG A 520 -17.57 -2.61 7.13
C ARG A 520 -16.77 -3.18 8.30
N LYS A 521 -17.23 -2.97 9.53
CA LYS A 521 -16.60 -3.56 10.72
C LYS A 521 -16.57 -5.08 10.63
N GLN A 522 -17.70 -5.71 10.31
CA GLN A 522 -17.81 -7.17 10.17
C GLN A 522 -16.88 -7.72 9.08
N GLN A 523 -16.78 -7.06 7.93
CA GLN A 523 -15.85 -7.47 6.87
C GLN A 523 -14.39 -7.34 7.32
N TYR A 524 -14.07 -6.34 8.12
CA TYR A 524 -12.73 -6.18 8.69
C TYR A 524 -12.43 -7.25 9.74
N GLU A 525 -13.39 -7.59 10.60
CA GLU A 525 -13.29 -8.70 11.57
C GLU A 525 -12.98 -10.02 10.87
N LEU A 526 -13.70 -10.34 9.80
CA LEU A 526 -13.42 -11.54 9.00
C LEU A 526 -12.00 -11.58 8.44
N ARG A 527 -11.46 -10.44 7.95
CA ARG A 527 -10.07 -10.38 7.48
C ARG A 527 -9.06 -10.65 8.57
N VAL A 528 -9.27 -10.04 9.74
CA VAL A 528 -8.42 -10.28 10.91
C VAL A 528 -8.50 -11.74 11.35
N GLU A 529 -9.68 -12.33 11.35
CA GLU A 529 -9.89 -13.76 11.67
C GLU A 529 -9.11 -14.67 10.70
N PHE A 530 -9.17 -14.40 9.39
CA PHE A 530 -8.38 -15.14 8.41
C PHE A 530 -6.87 -15.03 8.67
N MET A 531 -6.39 -13.84 9.03
CA MET A 531 -4.98 -13.65 9.36
C MET A 531 -4.60 -14.37 10.65
N LEU A 532 -5.41 -14.28 11.70
CA LEU A 532 -5.21 -15.00 12.96
C LEU A 532 -5.17 -16.52 12.75
N LYS A 533 -6.10 -17.05 11.95
CA LYS A 533 -6.12 -18.47 11.60
C LYS A 533 -4.87 -18.89 10.82
N TYR A 534 -4.41 -18.07 9.89
CA TYR A 534 -3.16 -18.30 9.17
C TYR A 534 -1.95 -18.39 10.10
N LEU A 535 -1.89 -17.54 11.14
CA LEU A 535 -0.82 -17.52 12.13
C LEU A 535 -0.87 -18.74 13.06
N THR A 536 -2.04 -18.98 13.68
CA THR A 536 -2.13 -19.81 14.89
C THR A 536 -2.59 -21.24 14.63
N SER A 537 -3.41 -21.47 13.62
CA SER A 537 -4.11 -22.75 13.44
C SER A 537 -4.13 -23.28 12.00
N CYS A 538 -3.30 -22.77 11.11
CA CYS A 538 -3.23 -23.25 9.74
C CYS A 538 -2.51 -24.60 9.67
N ASN A 539 -3.27 -25.70 9.47
CA ASN A 539 -2.78 -27.06 9.33
C ASN A 539 -2.76 -27.55 7.87
N GLU A 540 -3.12 -26.68 6.94
CA GLU A 540 -3.08 -26.94 5.50
C GLU A 540 -1.92 -26.20 4.82
N CYS A 541 -1.64 -26.55 3.57
CA CYS A 541 -0.60 -25.88 2.78
C CYS A 541 -0.79 -24.34 2.78
N ARG A 542 0.27 -23.59 3.15
CA ARG A 542 0.21 -22.13 3.23
C ARG A 542 -0.16 -21.48 1.91
N SER A 543 0.38 -21.98 0.79
CA SER A 543 0.06 -21.46 -0.55
C SER A 543 -1.41 -21.69 -0.90
N LYS A 544 -1.92 -22.88 -0.58
CA LYS A 544 -3.34 -23.21 -0.79
C LYS A 544 -4.26 -22.34 0.06
N TYR A 545 -3.92 -22.13 1.34
CA TYR A 545 -4.68 -21.24 2.22
C TYR A 545 -4.77 -19.81 1.68
N ILE A 546 -3.63 -19.25 1.23
CA ILE A 546 -3.59 -17.90 0.63
C ILE A 546 -4.44 -17.86 -0.65
N SER A 547 -4.28 -18.84 -1.54
CA SER A 547 -5.01 -18.88 -2.80
C SER A 547 -6.52 -19.03 -2.60
N SER A 548 -6.94 -19.86 -1.65
CA SER A 548 -8.37 -20.04 -1.31
C SER A 548 -9.00 -18.75 -0.75
N TYR A 549 -8.24 -17.96 0.02
CA TYR A 549 -8.68 -16.65 0.51
C TYR A 549 -9.04 -15.70 -0.65
N PHE A 550 -8.27 -15.72 -1.74
CA PHE A 550 -8.54 -14.92 -2.93
C PHE A 550 -9.53 -15.57 -3.91
N GLY A 551 -10.14 -16.70 -3.54
CA GLY A 551 -11.15 -17.40 -4.33
C GLY A 551 -10.60 -18.43 -5.32
N ASP A 552 -9.29 -18.75 -5.27
CA ASP A 552 -8.69 -19.82 -6.09
C ASP A 552 -8.60 -21.13 -5.27
N ALA A 553 -9.63 -21.96 -5.39
CA ALA A 553 -9.72 -23.25 -4.71
C ALA A 553 -9.02 -24.40 -5.48
N THR A 554 -8.46 -24.14 -6.65
CA THR A 554 -7.89 -25.18 -7.53
C THR A 554 -6.43 -25.51 -7.21
N VAL A 555 -5.78 -24.72 -6.36
CA VAL A 555 -4.37 -24.85 -6.00
C VAL A 555 -4.12 -26.11 -5.17
N LYS A 556 -3.12 -26.86 -5.58
CA LYS A 556 -2.65 -28.06 -4.87
C LYS A 556 -1.65 -27.71 -3.76
N ASP A 557 -1.28 -28.68 -2.96
CA ASP A 557 -0.24 -28.50 -1.96
C ASP A 557 1.10 -28.14 -2.64
N CYS A 558 1.76 -27.09 -2.13
CA CYS A 558 2.96 -26.54 -2.77
C CYS A 558 4.25 -27.33 -2.52
N ASP A 559 4.21 -28.31 -1.62
CA ASP A 559 5.33 -29.17 -1.23
C ASP A 559 6.57 -28.46 -0.60
N ILE A 560 6.51 -27.16 -0.39
CA ILE A 560 7.67 -26.32 -0.07
C ILE A 560 7.47 -25.38 1.12
N CYS A 561 6.24 -25.18 1.59
CA CYS A 561 5.96 -24.41 2.80
C CYS A 561 6.28 -25.21 4.09
N ASP A 562 6.32 -24.51 5.23
CA ASP A 562 6.57 -25.12 6.53
C ASP A 562 5.66 -26.31 6.82
N VAL A 563 4.35 -26.18 6.55
CA VAL A 563 3.34 -27.23 6.79
C VAL A 563 3.58 -28.44 5.88
N CYS A 564 3.78 -28.24 4.57
CA CYS A 564 4.05 -29.33 3.64
C CYS A 564 5.35 -30.07 3.98
N LEU A 565 6.40 -29.34 4.34
CA LEU A 565 7.68 -29.93 4.75
C LEU A 565 7.55 -30.69 6.06
N GLN A 566 6.77 -30.18 7.01
CA GLN A 566 6.48 -30.89 8.25
C GLN A 566 5.70 -32.18 7.98
N GLN A 567 4.66 -32.13 7.16
CA GLN A 567 3.89 -33.30 6.75
C GLN A 567 4.76 -34.35 6.06
N LYS A 568 5.64 -33.95 5.13
CA LYS A 568 6.62 -34.84 4.49
C LYS A 568 7.59 -35.46 5.49
N ASN A 569 8.05 -34.70 6.47
CA ASN A 569 8.93 -35.21 7.52
C ASN A 569 8.24 -36.21 8.46
N ILE A 570 6.90 -36.13 8.56
CA ILE A 570 6.07 -37.02 9.37
C ILE A 570 5.47 -38.15 8.51
N SER A 571 5.49 -38.04 7.15
CA SER A 571 5.01 -39.11 6.28
C SER A 571 5.86 -40.38 6.49
N LEU A 572 5.19 -41.47 6.78
CA LEU A 572 5.79 -42.81 6.95
C LEU A 572 5.55 -43.58 5.67
N THR A 573 6.62 -44.09 5.07
CA THR A 573 6.46 -45.10 4.04
C THR A 573 6.03 -46.40 4.71
N GLU A 574 5.37 -47.28 3.97
CA GLU A 574 4.95 -48.59 4.51
C GLU A 574 6.13 -49.40 5.10
N LYS A 575 7.30 -49.26 4.48
CA LYS A 575 8.54 -49.90 4.97
C LYS A 575 9.01 -49.29 6.31
N GLU A 576 8.99 -47.99 6.43
CA GLU A 576 9.34 -47.30 7.68
C GLU A 576 8.34 -47.64 8.79
N PHE A 577 7.04 -47.63 8.46
CA PHE A 577 5.99 -47.96 9.41
C PHE A 577 6.21 -49.37 9.99
N LYS A 578 6.37 -50.38 9.13
CA LYS A 578 6.62 -51.78 9.55
C LYS A 578 7.91 -51.91 10.35
N ALA A 579 8.96 -51.16 10.00
CA ALA A 579 10.23 -51.16 10.74
C ALA A 579 10.03 -50.60 12.17
N ILE A 580 9.33 -49.46 12.30
CA ILE A 580 9.04 -48.82 13.59
C ILE A 580 8.12 -49.69 14.42
N GLU A 581 7.04 -50.22 13.83
CA GLU A 581 6.09 -51.14 14.46
C GLU A 581 6.82 -52.35 15.03
N LYS A 582 7.72 -52.96 14.26
CA LYS A 582 8.53 -54.12 14.71
C LYS A 582 9.40 -53.76 15.92
N ILE A 583 10.05 -52.60 15.91
CA ILE A 583 10.88 -52.15 17.03
C ILE A 583 10.02 -51.89 18.27
N ILE A 584 8.84 -51.30 18.11
CA ILE A 584 7.89 -51.07 19.21
C ILE A 584 7.50 -52.39 19.86
N TYR A 585 7.05 -53.40 19.06
CA TYR A 585 6.67 -54.71 19.61
C TYR A 585 7.82 -55.45 20.27
N LEU A 586 9.06 -55.34 19.72
CA LEU A 586 10.24 -55.97 20.32
C LEU A 586 10.70 -55.28 21.61
N SER A 587 10.35 -54.00 21.77
CA SER A 587 10.79 -53.21 22.93
C SER A 587 9.87 -53.32 24.14
N ILE A 588 8.58 -53.63 23.91
CA ILE A 588 7.57 -53.73 24.99
C ILE A 588 7.71 -55.08 25.70
N THR A 589 7.97 -55.04 26.99
CA THR A 589 8.03 -56.23 27.87
C THR A 589 6.63 -56.61 28.37
N LYS A 590 6.49 -57.79 28.99
CA LYS A 590 5.22 -58.25 29.61
C LYS A 590 4.73 -57.29 30.71
N GLU A 591 5.64 -56.59 31.36
CA GLU A 591 5.32 -55.61 32.43
C GLU A 591 4.96 -54.23 31.88
N GLY A 592 5.20 -53.98 30.58
CA GLY A 592 5.06 -52.68 29.91
C GLY A 592 6.38 -51.90 29.88
N LEU A 593 6.39 -50.79 29.12
CA LEU A 593 7.57 -49.91 28.97
C LEU A 593 7.13 -48.44 29.03
N PRO A 594 7.80 -47.56 29.80
CA PRO A 594 7.51 -46.13 29.75
C PRO A 594 7.73 -45.58 28.34
N VAL A 595 6.78 -44.73 27.87
CA VAL A 595 6.86 -44.09 26.53
C VAL A 595 8.18 -43.37 26.31
N LYS A 596 8.71 -42.67 27.33
CA LYS A 596 10.01 -41.99 27.26
C LYS A 596 11.15 -42.96 26.95
N GLU A 597 11.15 -44.13 27.54
CA GLU A 597 12.18 -45.16 27.34
C GLU A 597 12.04 -45.82 25.96
N LEU A 598 10.79 -46.07 25.52
CA LEU A 598 10.52 -46.53 24.15
C LEU A 598 11.08 -45.58 23.10
N LEU A 599 10.85 -44.27 23.27
CA LEU A 599 11.38 -43.26 22.36
C LEU A 599 12.92 -43.20 22.35
N LEU A 600 13.57 -43.51 23.45
CA LEU A 600 15.03 -43.64 23.51
C LEU A 600 15.54 -44.89 22.76
N ARG A 601 14.80 -45.98 22.80
CA ARG A 601 15.16 -47.23 22.06
C ARG A 601 14.94 -47.08 20.54
N LEU A 602 14.07 -46.17 20.12
CA LEU A 602 13.87 -45.75 18.72
C LEU A 602 14.94 -44.78 18.24
N ASN A 603 16.17 -44.84 18.78
CA ASN A 603 17.27 -43.96 18.43
C ASN A 603 17.57 -44.03 16.92
N GLY A 604 17.68 -42.85 16.27
CA GLY A 604 17.82 -42.73 14.82
C GLY A 604 16.47 -42.56 14.05
N ILE A 605 15.33 -42.72 14.71
CA ILE A 605 14.01 -42.44 14.15
C ILE A 605 13.50 -41.12 14.70
N LYS A 606 12.97 -40.26 13.81
CA LYS A 606 12.37 -38.97 14.25
C LYS A 606 11.21 -39.24 15.20
N LYS A 607 11.19 -38.55 16.35
CA LYS A 607 10.17 -38.72 17.40
C LYS A 607 8.73 -38.62 16.85
N ASP A 608 8.49 -37.71 15.93
CA ASP A 608 7.16 -37.51 15.32
C ASP A 608 6.72 -38.70 14.48
N LYS A 609 7.64 -39.40 13.80
CA LYS A 609 7.33 -40.66 13.08
C LYS A 609 7.01 -41.79 14.06
N ALA A 610 7.78 -41.87 15.13
CA ALA A 610 7.54 -42.87 16.18
C ALA A 610 6.16 -42.67 16.85
N TRP A 611 5.81 -41.41 17.17
CA TRP A 611 4.51 -41.10 17.74
C TRP A 611 3.35 -41.44 16.82
N LYS A 612 3.42 -41.20 15.53
CA LYS A 612 2.38 -41.58 14.57
C LYS A 612 2.13 -43.10 14.56
N VAL A 613 3.19 -43.89 14.65
CA VAL A 613 3.02 -45.37 14.73
C VAL A 613 2.38 -45.78 16.06
N ILE A 614 2.78 -45.16 17.18
CA ILE A 614 2.21 -45.39 18.51
C ILE A 614 0.72 -45.03 18.52
N GLU A 615 0.33 -43.84 18.03
CA GLU A 615 -1.07 -43.41 17.94
C GLU A 615 -1.90 -44.33 17.05
N PHE A 616 -1.35 -44.75 15.89
CA PHE A 616 -2.03 -45.73 15.03
C PHE A 616 -2.24 -47.07 15.73
N LEU A 617 -1.20 -47.62 16.37
CA LEU A 617 -1.32 -48.87 17.10
C LEU A 617 -2.29 -48.78 18.28
N GLN A 618 -2.39 -47.63 18.92
CA GLN A 618 -3.35 -47.37 19.99
C GLN A 618 -4.79 -47.26 19.45
N SER A 619 -5.00 -46.56 18.31
CA SER A 619 -6.31 -46.45 17.65
C SER A 619 -6.81 -47.83 17.16
N GLU A 620 -5.91 -48.67 16.67
CA GLU A 620 -6.16 -50.06 16.30
C GLU A 620 -6.31 -50.99 17.51
N LYS A 621 -6.23 -50.46 18.73
CA LYS A 621 -6.32 -51.23 19.99
C LYS A 621 -5.27 -52.34 20.12
N LYS A 622 -4.14 -52.22 19.43
CA LYS A 622 -3.01 -53.16 19.50
C LYS A 622 -2.10 -52.91 20.70
N ILE A 623 -2.05 -51.67 21.15
CA ILE A 623 -1.35 -51.26 22.37
C ILE A 623 -2.25 -50.38 23.22
N VAL A 624 -1.95 -50.29 24.51
CA VAL A 624 -2.63 -49.39 25.46
C VAL A 624 -1.58 -48.60 26.22
N ILE A 625 -1.84 -47.31 26.40
CA ILE A 625 -1.03 -46.43 27.25
C ILE A 625 -1.85 -46.13 28.49
N ASP A 626 -1.34 -46.45 29.67
CA ASP A 626 -2.00 -46.17 30.93
C ASP A 626 -1.76 -44.71 31.40
N GLU A 627 -2.46 -44.28 32.46
CA GLU A 627 -2.38 -42.95 33.03
C GLU A 627 -0.96 -42.56 33.50
N ARG A 628 -0.07 -43.54 33.72
CA ARG A 628 1.34 -43.35 34.11
C ARG A 628 2.26 -43.28 32.88
N GLY A 629 1.71 -43.33 31.66
CA GLY A 629 2.49 -43.30 30.42
C GLY A 629 3.26 -44.60 30.13
N ILE A 630 2.77 -45.75 30.62
CA ILE A 630 3.35 -47.08 30.33
C ILE A 630 2.59 -47.70 29.17
N ILE A 631 3.33 -48.09 28.13
CA ILE A 631 2.81 -48.81 26.96
C ILE A 631 2.79 -50.32 27.24
N LYS A 632 1.68 -50.96 26.94
CA LYS A 632 1.51 -52.41 26.99
C LYS A 632 0.91 -52.91 25.68
N ILE A 633 1.29 -54.13 25.27
CA ILE A 633 0.59 -54.84 24.18
C ILE A 633 -0.72 -55.37 24.75
N ARG A 634 -1.77 -55.25 23.99
CA ARG A 634 -3.11 -55.68 24.42
C ARG A 634 -3.30 -57.16 24.14
#